data_a65222a98729f11020f5062faa9ca431
#
_entry.id   a65222a98729f11020f5062faa9ca431
#
_cell.length_a   1.000
_cell.length_b   1.000
_cell.length_c   1.000
_cell.angle_alpha   90.00
_cell.angle_beta   90.00
_cell.angle_gamma   90.00
#
_symmetry.space_group_name_H-M   'P 1'
#
loop_
_entity.id
_entity.type
_entity.pdbx_description
1 polymer ?
#
loop_
_entity_poly.entity_id
_entity_poly.type
_entity_poly.pdbx_seq_one_letter_code
_entity_poly.pdbx_strand_id
1 'polypeptide(L)'
;KIVPGRVSTEVDARLSFDTQATIAKAHDLIALYEAAGISRDRVLIKIAATWEGIVAATVLEEEGIHCNLTLLFSPIQAAACAEGNITLISPFVGRIMDWYKKRDGKDFAPEDDPGVQSVRYIYAYYKHYGYKTEVMGASFRNVGEILALAGCDLLTISPDLLNQLQGMN
;
A
#
# COMPACT_ATOMS: atom_id res chain seq x y z
N LYS A 1 -0.15 22.28 0.53
CA LYS A 1 -0.33 22.95 -0.78
C LYS A 1 0.89 22.87 -1.70
N ILE A 2 2.02 22.38 -1.20
CA ILE A 2 3.27 22.29 -1.96
C ILE A 2 3.26 21.04 -2.86
N VAL A 3 2.66 19.94 -2.39
CA VAL A 3 2.57 18.68 -3.12
C VAL A 3 1.15 18.49 -3.67
N PRO A 4 0.98 18.22 -4.97
CA PRO A 4 -0.35 18.13 -5.59
C PRO A 4 -1.09 16.82 -5.29
N GLY A 5 -0.41 15.77 -4.83
CA GLY A 5 -0.97 14.45 -4.59
C GLY A 5 -1.72 14.30 -3.27
N ARG A 6 -2.05 13.04 -2.95
CA ARG A 6 -2.67 12.62 -1.68
C ARG A 6 -1.58 12.33 -0.63
N VAL A 7 -1.95 12.38 0.64
CA VAL A 7 -1.11 11.98 1.77
C VAL A 7 -1.75 10.78 2.47
N SER A 8 -0.96 9.79 2.87
CA SER A 8 -1.44 8.71 3.74
C SER A 8 -1.13 9.01 5.20
N THR A 9 -2.16 8.95 6.06
CA THR A 9 -2.03 9.07 7.51
C THR A 9 -2.46 7.76 8.15
N GLU A 10 -1.54 7.12 8.87
CA GLU A 10 -1.75 5.78 9.41
C GLU A 10 -2.44 5.82 10.77
N VAL A 11 -3.43 4.97 10.97
CA VAL A 11 -4.02 4.71 12.29
C VAL A 11 -3.01 3.99 13.18
N ASP A 12 -3.15 4.12 14.49
CA ASP A 12 -2.26 3.48 15.45
C ASP A 12 -2.23 1.95 15.23
N ALA A 13 -1.04 1.38 15.10
CA ALA A 13 -0.86 -0.06 14.86
C ALA A 13 -1.47 -0.95 15.95
N ARG A 14 -1.67 -0.43 17.18
CA ARG A 14 -2.35 -1.14 18.27
C ARG A 14 -3.83 -1.43 17.97
N LEU A 15 -4.43 -0.73 17.00
CA LEU A 15 -5.82 -0.92 16.58
C LEU A 15 -5.97 -1.95 15.47
N SER A 16 -4.90 -2.56 15.00
CA SER A 16 -4.89 -3.43 13.81
C SER A 16 -5.85 -4.62 13.87
N PHE A 17 -6.29 -5.03 15.06
CA PHE A 17 -7.24 -6.13 15.29
C PHE A 17 -8.54 -5.66 15.94
N ASP A 18 -8.85 -4.35 15.87
CA ASP A 18 -10.08 -3.76 16.38
C ASP A 18 -10.73 -2.89 15.30
N THR A 19 -11.73 -3.46 14.64
CA THR A 19 -12.46 -2.81 13.55
C THR A 19 -13.11 -1.50 13.99
N GLN A 20 -13.80 -1.49 15.13
CA GLN A 20 -14.55 -0.32 15.59
C GLN A 20 -13.62 0.81 16.02
N ALA A 21 -12.56 0.49 16.76
CA ALA A 21 -11.57 1.48 17.16
C ALA A 21 -10.80 2.05 15.94
N THR A 22 -10.54 1.23 14.92
CA THR A 22 -9.93 1.67 13.66
C THR A 22 -10.83 2.66 12.92
N ILE A 23 -12.14 2.40 12.79
CA ILE A 23 -13.11 3.29 12.16
C ILE A 23 -13.19 4.62 12.94
N ALA A 24 -13.36 4.55 14.26
CA ALA A 24 -13.43 5.74 15.10
C ALA A 24 -12.18 6.61 14.96
N LYS A 25 -10.99 5.99 14.95
CA LYS A 25 -9.72 6.71 14.77
C LYS A 25 -9.58 7.33 13.38
N ALA A 26 -10.07 6.67 12.35
CA ALA A 26 -10.10 7.22 11.00
C ALA A 26 -10.97 8.48 10.91
N HIS A 27 -12.16 8.48 11.53
CA HIS A 27 -13.04 9.65 11.62
C HIS A 27 -12.35 10.81 12.35
N ASP A 28 -11.68 10.55 13.49
CA ASP A 28 -10.90 11.57 14.22
C ASP A 28 -9.84 12.23 13.32
N LEU A 29 -9.09 11.41 12.56
CA LEU A 29 -8.04 11.91 11.68
C LEU A 29 -8.61 12.76 10.55
N ILE A 30 -9.68 12.33 9.90
CA ILE A 30 -10.36 13.09 8.85
C ILE A 30 -10.89 14.41 9.40
N ALA A 31 -11.53 14.41 10.58
CA ALA A 31 -12.03 15.63 11.22
C ALA A 31 -10.90 16.66 11.49
N LEU A 32 -9.72 16.19 11.91
CA LEU A 32 -8.55 17.05 12.08
C LEU A 32 -8.07 17.69 10.78
N TYR A 33 -8.07 16.96 9.66
CA TYR A 33 -7.72 17.49 8.36
C TYR A 33 -8.74 18.51 7.88
N GLU A 34 -10.03 18.22 8.00
CA GLU A 34 -11.12 19.11 7.60
C GLU A 34 -11.13 20.40 8.43
N ALA A 35 -10.89 20.31 9.75
CA ALA A 35 -10.72 21.47 10.62
C ALA A 35 -9.52 22.35 10.24
N ALA A 36 -8.47 21.75 9.64
CA ALA A 36 -7.32 22.48 9.09
C ALA A 36 -7.56 23.01 7.65
N GLY A 37 -8.76 22.87 7.10
CA GLY A 37 -9.13 23.32 5.75
C GLY A 37 -8.57 22.42 4.63
N ILE A 38 -8.28 21.15 4.93
CA ILE A 38 -7.81 20.16 3.96
C ILE A 38 -8.94 19.18 3.68
N SER A 39 -9.35 19.10 2.40
CA SER A 39 -10.37 18.15 1.97
C SER A 39 -9.95 16.70 2.19
N ARG A 40 -10.90 15.85 2.59
CA ARG A 40 -10.72 14.41 2.74
C ARG A 40 -10.21 13.74 1.45
N ASP A 41 -10.53 14.28 0.28
CA ASP A 41 -10.03 13.78 -1.02
C ASP A 41 -8.51 13.83 -1.17
N ARG A 42 -7.85 14.61 -0.31
CA ARG A 42 -6.39 14.75 -0.25
C ARG A 42 -5.74 13.76 0.72
N VAL A 43 -6.56 12.96 1.43
CA VAL A 43 -6.10 12.07 2.51
C VAL A 43 -6.47 10.64 2.19
N LEU A 44 -5.53 9.73 2.44
CA LEU A 44 -5.78 8.30 2.51
C LEU A 44 -5.57 7.86 3.95
N ILE A 45 -6.57 7.25 4.56
CA ILE A 45 -6.37 6.62 5.86
C ILE A 45 -5.62 5.31 5.66
N LYS A 46 -4.43 5.22 6.23
CA LYS A 46 -3.58 4.05 6.09
C LYS A 46 -3.85 3.07 7.23
N ILE A 47 -4.18 1.82 6.87
CA ILE A 47 -4.66 0.77 7.78
C ILE A 47 -3.91 -0.52 7.49
N ALA A 48 -3.55 -1.30 8.52
CA ALA A 48 -2.97 -2.63 8.34
C ALA A 48 -3.99 -3.57 7.68
N ALA A 49 -3.56 -4.35 6.69
CA ALA A 49 -4.40 -5.30 5.95
C ALA A 49 -4.62 -6.61 6.75
N THR A 50 -5.01 -6.48 8.01
CA THR A 50 -5.63 -7.55 8.81
C THR A 50 -7.07 -7.75 8.35
N TRP A 51 -7.73 -8.83 8.75
CA TRP A 51 -9.15 -9.00 8.43
C TRP A 51 -9.99 -7.84 9.00
N GLU A 52 -9.75 -7.48 10.26
CA GLU A 52 -10.44 -6.38 10.95
C GLU A 52 -10.17 -5.02 10.28
N GLY A 53 -8.93 -4.81 9.82
CA GLY A 53 -8.55 -3.59 9.09
C GLY A 53 -9.21 -3.50 7.71
N ILE A 54 -9.33 -4.60 6.99
CA ILE A 54 -10.02 -4.65 5.69
C ILE A 54 -11.52 -4.36 5.88
N VAL A 55 -12.16 -4.96 6.90
CA VAL A 55 -13.57 -4.68 7.22
C VAL A 55 -13.76 -3.20 7.60
N ALA A 56 -12.87 -2.64 8.42
CA ALA A 56 -12.92 -1.21 8.77
C ALA A 56 -12.78 -0.31 7.52
N ALA A 57 -11.83 -0.62 6.66
CA ALA A 57 -11.60 0.15 5.44
C ALA A 57 -12.79 0.07 4.46
N THR A 58 -13.44 -1.08 4.34
CA THR A 58 -14.66 -1.22 3.52
C THR A 58 -15.76 -0.27 3.98
N VAL A 59 -16.00 -0.18 5.29
CA VAL A 59 -16.99 0.78 5.85
C VAL A 59 -16.59 2.22 5.55
N LEU A 60 -15.31 2.56 5.74
CA LEU A 60 -14.80 3.92 5.49
C LEU A 60 -14.92 4.33 4.01
N GLU A 61 -14.65 3.42 3.08
CA GLU A 61 -14.81 3.67 1.64
C GLU A 61 -16.27 3.95 1.27
N GLU A 62 -17.23 3.23 1.88
CA GLU A 62 -18.67 3.49 1.70
C GLU A 62 -19.07 4.89 2.21
N GLU A 63 -18.35 5.42 3.20
CA GLU A 63 -18.54 6.78 3.74
C GLU A 63 -17.78 7.87 2.95
N GLY A 64 -17.07 7.48 1.87
CA GLY A 64 -16.24 8.38 1.07
C GLY A 64 -14.94 8.79 1.75
N ILE A 65 -14.44 7.97 2.68
CA ILE A 65 -13.11 8.10 3.28
C ILE A 65 -12.18 7.08 2.63
N HIS A 66 -11.29 7.57 1.77
CA HIS A 66 -10.41 6.70 1.01
C HIS A 66 -9.30 6.11 1.86
N CYS A 67 -8.98 4.83 1.61
CA CYS A 67 -8.04 4.06 2.40
C CYS A 67 -6.83 3.56 1.58
N ASN A 68 -5.70 3.41 2.29
CA ASN A 68 -4.48 2.77 1.82
C ASN A 68 -4.16 1.59 2.72
N LEU A 69 -4.38 0.36 2.26
CA LEU A 69 -4.11 -0.84 3.05
C LEU A 69 -2.64 -1.24 2.96
N THR A 70 -1.99 -1.34 4.12
CA THR A 70 -0.56 -1.65 4.26
C THR A 70 -0.33 -2.99 4.98
N LEU A 71 0.93 -3.40 5.14
CA LEU A 71 1.30 -4.71 5.68
C LEU A 71 0.65 -5.85 4.87
N LEU A 72 0.68 -5.69 3.56
CA LEU A 72 0.09 -6.62 2.62
C LEU A 72 1.19 -7.50 2.03
N PHE A 73 1.11 -8.80 2.29
CA PHE A 73 2.14 -9.80 1.99
C PHE A 73 1.62 -10.97 1.14
N SER A 74 0.30 -11.05 0.90
CA SER A 74 -0.28 -12.18 0.20
C SER A 74 -1.35 -11.79 -0.82
N PRO A 75 -1.52 -12.58 -1.90
CA PRO A 75 -2.62 -12.38 -2.85
C PRO A 75 -4.02 -12.48 -2.22
N ILE A 76 -4.18 -13.24 -1.14
CA ILE A 76 -5.48 -13.38 -0.45
C ILE A 76 -5.86 -12.07 0.22
N GLN A 77 -4.91 -11.39 0.90
CA GLN A 77 -5.16 -10.04 1.44
C GLN A 77 -5.53 -9.06 0.32
N ALA A 78 -4.82 -9.12 -0.81
CA ALA A 78 -5.12 -8.27 -1.96
C ALA A 78 -6.52 -8.52 -2.52
N ALA A 79 -6.93 -9.78 -2.70
CA ALA A 79 -8.27 -10.14 -3.15
C ALA A 79 -9.34 -9.59 -2.21
N ALA A 80 -9.19 -9.76 -0.90
CA ALA A 80 -10.14 -9.24 0.09
C ALA A 80 -10.23 -7.70 0.05
N CYS A 81 -9.11 -6.99 -0.15
CA CYS A 81 -9.11 -5.54 -0.32
C CYS A 81 -9.88 -5.11 -1.60
N ALA A 82 -9.69 -5.83 -2.70
CA ALA A 82 -10.38 -5.53 -3.95
C ALA A 82 -11.90 -5.74 -3.84
N GLU A 83 -12.33 -6.83 -3.20
CA GLU A 83 -13.76 -7.10 -2.92
C GLU A 83 -14.38 -6.03 -2.01
N GLY A 84 -13.59 -5.45 -1.10
CA GLY A 84 -14.01 -4.32 -0.26
C GLY A 84 -13.98 -2.96 -0.98
N ASN A 85 -13.71 -2.91 -2.29
CA ASN A 85 -13.58 -1.67 -3.08
C ASN A 85 -12.60 -0.65 -2.48
N ILE A 86 -11.53 -1.11 -1.85
CA ILE A 86 -10.50 -0.25 -1.26
C ILE A 86 -9.81 0.56 -2.35
N THR A 87 -9.60 1.85 -2.10
CA THR A 87 -9.00 2.77 -3.07
C THR A 87 -7.57 2.37 -3.43
N LEU A 88 -6.72 2.04 -2.45
CA LEU A 88 -5.30 1.78 -2.68
C LEU A 88 -4.76 0.70 -1.73
N ILE A 89 -3.88 -0.15 -2.26
CA ILE A 89 -3.09 -1.10 -1.47
C ILE A 89 -1.60 -0.83 -1.64
N SER A 90 -0.84 -1.07 -0.55
CA SER A 90 0.63 -0.93 -0.51
C SER A 90 1.27 -2.29 -0.20
N PRO A 91 1.35 -3.22 -1.16
CA PRO A 91 2.04 -4.48 -0.97
C PRO A 91 3.55 -4.26 -0.81
N PHE A 92 4.16 -5.03 0.11
CA PHE A 92 5.57 -4.90 0.42
C PHE A 92 6.43 -5.80 -0.47
N VAL A 93 7.42 -5.20 -1.13
CA VAL A 93 8.37 -5.89 -2.01
C VAL A 93 9.56 -6.41 -1.21
N GLY A 94 10.38 -5.51 -0.70
CA GLY A 94 11.65 -5.86 -0.08
C GLY A 94 11.50 -6.68 1.21
N ARG A 95 10.41 -6.54 1.98
CA ARG A 95 10.21 -7.40 3.16
C ARG A 95 9.90 -8.85 2.79
N ILE A 96 9.24 -9.09 1.67
CA ILE A 96 9.05 -10.44 1.14
C ILE A 96 10.40 -11.00 0.69
N MET A 97 11.17 -10.22 -0.07
CA MET A 97 12.53 -10.60 -0.51
C MET A 97 13.43 -10.91 0.69
N ASP A 98 13.47 -10.05 1.72
CA ASP A 98 14.27 -10.26 2.94
C ASP A 98 13.95 -11.61 3.60
N TRP A 99 12.67 -11.98 3.67
CA TRP A 99 12.24 -13.25 4.26
C TRP A 99 12.75 -14.44 3.44
N TYR A 100 12.59 -14.41 2.11
CA TYR A 100 13.07 -15.48 1.23
C TYR A 100 14.60 -15.58 1.22
N LYS A 101 15.30 -14.42 1.19
CA LYS A 101 16.76 -14.37 1.29
C LYS A 101 17.25 -15.03 2.57
N LYS A 102 16.61 -14.76 3.70
CA LYS A 102 16.94 -15.38 4.99
C LYS A 102 16.66 -16.88 5.00
N ARG A 103 15.54 -17.31 4.40
CA ARG A 103 15.12 -18.71 4.35
C ARG A 103 16.04 -19.54 3.44
N ASP A 104 16.34 -19.03 2.25
CA ASP A 104 17.00 -19.78 1.18
C ASP A 104 18.52 -19.55 1.12
N GLY A 105 19.02 -18.54 1.86
CA GLY A 105 20.46 -18.22 1.93
C GLY A 105 21.05 -17.69 0.62
N LYS A 106 20.21 -17.10 -0.26
CA LYS A 106 20.64 -16.59 -1.57
C LYS A 106 20.09 -15.20 -1.86
N ASP A 107 20.78 -14.46 -2.72
CA ASP A 107 20.29 -13.23 -3.32
C ASP A 107 19.41 -13.54 -4.55
N PHE A 108 18.54 -12.59 -4.89
CA PHE A 108 17.64 -12.71 -6.05
C PHE A 108 17.97 -11.59 -7.06
N ALA A 109 17.96 -11.94 -8.35
CA ALA A 109 17.90 -10.94 -9.40
C ALA A 109 16.51 -10.25 -9.38
N PRO A 110 16.38 -9.01 -9.86
CA PRO A 110 15.10 -8.29 -9.79
C PRO A 110 13.91 -9.04 -10.40
N GLU A 111 14.14 -9.77 -11.48
CA GLU A 111 13.11 -10.57 -12.17
C GLU A 111 12.67 -11.81 -11.38
N ASP A 112 13.58 -12.36 -10.56
CA ASP A 112 13.37 -13.56 -9.74
C ASP A 112 13.00 -13.22 -8.30
N ASP A 113 12.98 -11.93 -7.95
CA ASP A 113 12.66 -11.46 -6.61
C ASP A 113 11.22 -11.83 -6.23
N PRO A 114 11.02 -12.61 -5.15
CA PRO A 114 9.69 -13.05 -4.74
C PRO A 114 8.74 -11.89 -4.40
N GLY A 115 9.27 -10.78 -3.90
CA GLY A 115 8.48 -9.57 -3.64
C GLY A 115 8.00 -8.91 -4.91
N VAL A 116 8.87 -8.80 -5.91
CA VAL A 116 8.54 -8.30 -7.25
C VAL A 116 7.49 -9.20 -7.90
N GLN A 117 7.69 -10.51 -7.88
CA GLN A 117 6.74 -11.47 -8.44
C GLN A 117 5.38 -11.41 -7.76
N SER A 118 5.35 -11.26 -6.43
CA SER A 118 4.11 -11.10 -5.66
C SER A 118 3.32 -9.88 -6.10
N VAL A 119 3.96 -8.72 -6.23
CA VAL A 119 3.29 -7.48 -6.63
C VAL A 119 2.85 -7.52 -8.09
N ARG A 120 3.66 -8.07 -8.99
CA ARG A 120 3.26 -8.31 -10.39
C ARG A 120 2.02 -9.21 -10.49
N TYR A 121 1.97 -10.27 -9.70
CA TYR A 121 0.80 -11.16 -9.65
C TYR A 121 -0.45 -10.42 -9.18
N ILE A 122 -0.37 -9.66 -8.08
CA ILE A 122 -1.49 -8.87 -7.56
C ILE A 122 -1.98 -7.86 -8.61
N TYR A 123 -1.05 -7.14 -9.23
CA TYR A 123 -1.37 -6.17 -10.28
C TYR A 123 -2.09 -6.84 -11.47
N ALA A 124 -1.54 -7.94 -11.98
CA ALA A 124 -2.15 -8.68 -13.09
C ALA A 124 -3.54 -9.20 -12.73
N TYR A 125 -3.71 -9.73 -11.51
CA TYR A 125 -4.99 -10.18 -10.97
C TYR A 125 -6.02 -9.04 -10.97
N TYR A 126 -5.68 -7.88 -10.44
CA TYR A 126 -6.58 -6.73 -10.38
C TYR A 126 -6.99 -6.26 -11.78
N LYS A 127 -6.04 -6.14 -12.70
CA LYS A 127 -6.34 -5.71 -14.08
C LYS A 127 -7.15 -6.75 -14.85
N HIS A 128 -6.89 -8.04 -14.63
CA HIS A 128 -7.64 -9.13 -15.26
C HIS A 128 -9.13 -9.13 -14.86
N TYR A 129 -9.42 -8.92 -13.58
CA TYR A 129 -10.79 -8.88 -13.06
C TYR A 129 -11.44 -7.50 -13.08
N GLY A 130 -10.74 -6.47 -13.56
CA GLY A 130 -11.28 -5.12 -13.70
C GLY A 130 -11.43 -4.34 -12.39
N TYR A 131 -10.75 -4.76 -11.33
CA TYR A 131 -10.76 -4.03 -10.05
C TYR A 131 -10.15 -2.63 -10.20
N LYS A 132 -10.73 -1.67 -9.48
CA LYS A 132 -10.30 -0.26 -9.53
C LYS A 132 -9.24 0.09 -8.50
N THR A 133 -9.02 -0.77 -7.52
CA THR A 133 -8.01 -0.60 -6.48
C THR A 133 -6.63 -0.34 -7.08
N GLU A 134 -6.00 0.75 -6.67
CA GLU A 134 -4.64 1.12 -7.10
C GLU A 134 -3.61 0.23 -6.39
N VAL A 135 -2.63 -0.27 -7.13
CA VAL A 135 -1.50 -1.04 -6.58
C VAL A 135 -0.28 -0.16 -6.48
N MET A 136 0.18 0.12 -5.26
CA MET A 136 1.37 0.90 -4.97
C MET A 136 2.47 0.02 -4.40
N GLY A 137 3.43 -0.41 -5.23
CA GLY A 137 4.60 -1.13 -4.75
C GLY A 137 5.35 -0.34 -3.68
N ALA A 138 5.72 -0.98 -2.58
CA ALA A 138 6.29 -0.31 -1.41
C ALA A 138 7.43 -1.11 -0.76
N SER A 139 8.21 -0.42 0.10
CA SER A 139 9.27 -1.06 0.91
C SER A 139 10.41 -1.64 0.06
N PHE A 140 10.87 -0.92 -0.96
CA PHE A 140 11.96 -1.32 -1.83
C PHE A 140 13.31 -1.37 -1.10
N ARG A 141 14.19 -2.29 -1.52
CA ARG A 141 15.56 -2.46 -1.03
C ARG A 141 16.60 -1.97 -2.03
N ASN A 142 16.28 -1.99 -3.32
CA ASN A 142 17.19 -1.61 -4.39
C ASN A 142 16.44 -1.07 -5.61
N VAL A 143 17.18 -0.43 -6.50
CA VAL A 143 16.65 0.19 -7.72
C VAL A 143 16.12 -0.88 -8.70
N GLY A 144 16.71 -2.07 -8.71
CA GLY A 144 16.25 -3.16 -9.58
C GLY A 144 14.79 -3.56 -9.33
N GLU A 145 14.37 -3.66 -8.05
CA GLU A 145 12.97 -3.90 -7.68
C GLU A 145 12.04 -2.81 -8.23
N ILE A 146 12.48 -1.53 -8.14
CA ILE A 146 11.70 -0.38 -8.63
C ILE A 146 11.52 -0.45 -10.14
N LEU A 147 12.61 -0.67 -10.89
CA LEU A 147 12.56 -0.77 -12.35
C LEU A 147 11.72 -1.96 -12.79
N ALA A 148 11.83 -3.09 -12.09
CA ALA A 148 11.02 -4.29 -12.38
C ALA A 148 9.51 -4.05 -12.17
N LEU A 149 9.12 -3.06 -11.36
CA LEU A 149 7.72 -2.71 -11.06
C LEU A 149 7.29 -1.37 -11.67
N ALA A 150 8.06 -0.80 -12.60
CA ALA A 150 7.75 0.50 -13.22
C ALA A 150 6.40 0.56 -13.96
N GLY A 151 5.74 -0.57 -14.19
CA GLY A 151 4.39 -0.66 -14.77
C GLY A 151 3.24 -0.67 -13.76
N CYS A 152 3.51 -0.64 -12.45
CA CYS A 152 2.46 -0.54 -11.43
C CYS A 152 1.76 0.82 -11.46
N ASP A 153 0.56 0.90 -10.88
CA ASP A 153 -0.19 2.17 -10.80
C ASP A 153 0.62 3.24 -10.05
N LEU A 154 1.27 2.88 -8.94
CA LEU A 154 2.07 3.77 -8.11
C LEU A 154 3.27 3.03 -7.48
N LEU A 155 4.28 3.78 -7.07
CA LEU A 155 5.46 3.29 -6.33
C LEU A 155 5.80 4.25 -5.19
N THR A 156 5.97 3.73 -3.98
CA THR A 156 6.50 4.48 -2.83
C THR A 156 8.00 4.27 -2.75
N ILE A 157 8.75 5.28 -3.14
CA ILE A 157 10.21 5.23 -3.24
C ILE A 157 10.84 6.14 -2.19
N SER A 158 11.85 5.64 -1.46
CA SER A 158 12.59 6.46 -0.49
C SER A 158 13.45 7.52 -1.19
N PRO A 159 13.77 8.66 -0.52
CA PRO A 159 14.63 9.68 -1.10
C PRO A 159 15.98 9.14 -1.57
N ASP A 160 16.60 8.22 -0.83
CA ASP A 160 17.89 7.62 -1.20
C ASP A 160 17.80 6.83 -2.50
N LEU A 161 16.76 6.04 -2.68
CA LEU A 161 16.55 5.29 -3.93
C LEU A 161 16.15 6.20 -5.09
N LEU A 162 15.42 7.30 -4.83
CA LEU A 162 15.17 8.33 -5.86
C LEU A 162 16.47 8.98 -6.33
N ASN A 163 17.37 9.32 -5.41
CA ASN A 163 18.68 9.88 -5.76
C ASN A 163 19.51 8.88 -6.60
N GLN A 164 19.48 7.60 -6.26
CA GLN A 164 20.15 6.57 -7.05
C GLN A 164 19.57 6.48 -8.48
N LEU A 165 18.23 6.48 -8.62
CA LEU A 165 17.56 6.49 -9.92
C LEU A 165 17.95 7.70 -10.78
N GLN A 166 18.06 8.89 -10.18
CA GLN A 166 18.48 10.11 -10.89
C GLN A 166 19.92 10.03 -11.38
N GLY A 167 20.78 9.27 -10.71
CA GLY A 167 22.17 9.06 -11.12
C GLY A 167 22.38 7.94 -12.15
N MET A 168 21.34 7.24 -12.53
CA MET A 168 21.37 6.22 -13.58
C MET A 168 21.14 6.89 -14.94
N ASN A 169 22.22 7.05 -15.72
CA ASN A 169 22.16 7.51 -17.12
C ASN A 169 21.99 6.35 -18.08
#